data_d853ce57d739edea47a84ea6fd0d9e6f
#
_entry.id   d853ce57d739edea47a84ea6fd0d9e6f
#
_cell.length_a   1.000
_cell.length_b   1.000
_cell.length_c   1.000
_cell.angle_alpha   90.00
_cell.angle_beta   90.00
_cell.angle_gamma   90.00
#
_symmetry.space_group_name_H-M   'P 1'
#
loop_
_entity.id
_entity.type
_entity.pdbx_description
1 polymer ?
#
loop_
_entity_poly.entity_id
_entity_poly.type
_entity_poly.pdbx_seq_one_letter_code
_entity_poly.pdbx_strand_id
1 'polypeptide(L)'
;MDPFGFVLRRAAKLLGFKNPNDLERTQPVTVLWSMYLLFIYIPILVGGIKLRKLLGYSIVSDRYLYDLLVGFWGDRVSIPVLRLIVWVLPKPDVSFVLDAPETRILGDRPEHTASYIRMEKKLYDNVADHFRLKRVSTNQKPALVWNTMQTEIRSAMHLPAGE
;
A
#
# COMPACT_ATOMS: atom_id res chain seq x y z
N MET A 1 -9.30 -7.18 -8.12
CA MET A 1 -9.90 -6.14 -8.99
C MET A 1 -10.76 -5.26 -8.10
N ASP A 2 -10.53 -3.96 -8.10
CA ASP A 2 -11.32 -3.02 -7.32
C ASP A 2 -12.59 -2.63 -8.11
N PRO A 3 -13.78 -3.08 -7.68
CA PRO A 3 -15.04 -2.84 -8.41
C PRO A 3 -15.38 -1.34 -8.47
N PHE A 4 -14.97 -0.58 -7.46
CA PHE A 4 -15.24 0.85 -7.41
C PHE A 4 -14.37 1.64 -8.40
N GLY A 5 -13.09 1.31 -8.52
CA GLY A 5 -12.21 1.91 -9.52
C GLY A 5 -12.65 1.62 -10.96
N PHE A 6 -13.32 0.49 -11.19
CA PHE A 6 -13.94 0.19 -12.50
C PHE A 6 -15.12 1.12 -12.77
N VAL A 7 -16.01 1.32 -11.79
CA VAL A 7 -17.18 2.22 -11.93
C VAL A 7 -16.75 3.65 -12.12
N LEU A 8 -15.76 4.13 -11.35
CA LEU A 8 -15.20 5.48 -11.46
C LEU A 8 -14.59 5.74 -12.86
N ARG A 9 -13.81 4.79 -13.38
CA ARG A 9 -13.22 4.91 -14.72
C ARG A 9 -14.28 4.98 -15.82
N ARG A 10 -15.38 4.28 -15.65
CA ARG A 10 -16.50 4.31 -16.60
C ARG A 10 -17.27 5.64 -16.49
N ALA A 11 -17.48 6.14 -15.27
CA ALA A 11 -18.08 7.45 -15.03
C ALA A 11 -17.21 8.59 -15.55
N ALA A 12 -15.88 8.52 -15.37
CA ALA A 12 -14.95 9.52 -15.89
C ALA A 12 -15.02 9.62 -17.41
N LYS A 13 -15.10 8.49 -18.13
CA LYS A 13 -15.29 8.48 -19.59
C LYS A 13 -16.60 9.11 -20.02
N LEU A 14 -17.71 8.84 -19.30
CA LEU A 14 -19.02 9.41 -19.59
C LEU A 14 -19.08 10.92 -19.33
N LEU A 15 -18.32 11.40 -18.35
CA LEU A 15 -18.23 12.83 -18.01
C LEU A 15 -17.19 13.60 -18.83
N GLY A 16 -16.52 12.95 -19.79
CA GLY A 16 -15.60 13.60 -20.72
C GLY A 16 -14.23 13.95 -20.14
N PHE A 17 -13.84 13.35 -19.00
CA PHE A 17 -12.50 13.54 -18.45
C PHE A 17 -11.47 12.83 -19.31
N LYS A 18 -10.40 13.54 -19.71
CA LYS A 18 -9.30 12.99 -20.51
C LYS A 18 -8.51 11.93 -19.72
N ASN A 19 -8.35 12.12 -18.41
CA ASN A 19 -7.71 11.17 -17.51
C ASN A 19 -8.67 10.78 -16.38
N PRO A 20 -8.93 9.47 -16.16
CA PRO A 20 -9.75 9.02 -15.03
C PRO A 20 -9.27 9.51 -13.66
N ASN A 21 -7.95 9.68 -13.50
CA ASN A 21 -7.33 10.15 -12.26
C ASN A 21 -7.69 11.61 -11.91
N ASP A 22 -8.10 12.42 -12.88
CA ASP A 22 -8.52 13.80 -12.64
C ASP A 22 -9.89 13.86 -11.96
N LEU A 23 -10.77 12.92 -12.26
CA LEU A 23 -12.05 12.74 -11.56
C LEU A 23 -11.83 12.32 -10.09
N GLU A 24 -10.91 11.40 -9.86
CA GLU A 24 -10.57 10.91 -8.51
C GLU A 24 -10.02 12.03 -7.61
N ARG A 25 -9.43 13.07 -8.19
CA ARG A 25 -8.91 14.23 -7.48
C ARG A 25 -9.95 15.30 -7.18
N THR A 26 -11.17 15.19 -7.68
CA THR A 26 -12.24 16.12 -7.34
C THR A 26 -12.67 15.94 -5.89
N GLN A 27 -12.91 17.03 -5.18
CA GLN A 27 -13.26 16.99 -3.74
C GLN A 27 -14.42 16.04 -3.42
N PRO A 28 -15.57 16.06 -4.13
CA PRO A 28 -16.68 15.17 -3.80
C PRO A 28 -16.35 13.69 -3.99
N VAL A 29 -15.57 13.33 -5.01
CA VAL A 29 -15.17 11.95 -5.25
C VAL A 29 -14.18 11.48 -4.19
N THR A 30 -13.22 12.32 -3.79
CA THR A 30 -12.29 12.02 -2.72
C THR A 30 -13.00 11.76 -1.38
N VAL A 31 -14.01 12.58 -1.05
CA VAL A 31 -14.82 12.40 0.17
C VAL A 31 -15.61 11.08 0.10
N LEU A 32 -16.32 10.84 -1.00
CA LEU A 32 -17.10 9.62 -1.19
C LEU A 32 -16.22 8.36 -1.10
N TRP A 33 -15.04 8.41 -1.72
CA TRP A 33 -14.06 7.34 -1.67
C TRP A 33 -13.52 7.11 -0.26
N SER A 34 -13.22 8.18 0.46
CA SER A 34 -12.78 8.09 1.85
C SER A 34 -13.84 7.46 2.74
N MET A 35 -15.11 7.81 2.54
CA MET A 35 -16.23 7.20 3.26
C MET A 35 -16.37 5.70 2.93
N TYR A 36 -16.29 5.33 1.64
CA TYR A 36 -16.30 3.94 1.23
C TYR A 36 -15.16 3.14 1.87
N LEU A 37 -13.93 3.67 1.82
CA LEU A 37 -12.78 3.03 2.45
C LEU A 37 -12.98 2.86 3.95
N LEU A 38 -13.41 3.90 4.65
CA LEU A 38 -13.52 3.89 6.11
C LEU A 38 -14.64 2.99 6.60
N PHE A 39 -15.82 3.07 5.98
CA PHE A 39 -17.04 2.41 6.50
C PHE A 39 -17.29 1.03 5.89
N ILE A 40 -16.76 0.73 4.73
CA ILE A 40 -17.02 -0.54 4.04
C ILE A 40 -15.74 -1.35 3.88
N TYR A 41 -14.72 -0.81 3.22
CA TYR A 41 -13.54 -1.58 2.86
C TYR A 41 -12.71 -1.99 4.07
N ILE A 42 -12.39 -1.03 4.96
CA ILE A 42 -11.58 -1.31 6.16
C ILE A 42 -12.26 -2.32 7.10
N PRO A 43 -13.55 -2.20 7.47
CA PRO A 43 -14.22 -3.19 8.30
C PRO A 43 -14.23 -4.59 7.69
N ILE A 44 -14.49 -4.71 6.40
CA ILE A 44 -14.45 -6.01 5.69
C ILE A 44 -13.03 -6.59 5.71
N LEU A 45 -12.01 -5.77 5.43
CA LEU A 45 -10.62 -6.19 5.45
C LEU A 45 -10.21 -6.67 6.85
N VAL A 46 -10.49 -5.87 7.87
CA VAL A 46 -10.17 -6.18 9.27
C VAL A 46 -10.89 -7.44 9.74
N GLY A 47 -12.19 -7.54 9.44
CA GLY A 47 -12.99 -8.72 9.77
C GLY A 47 -12.46 -9.98 9.09
N GLY A 48 -12.14 -9.90 7.81
CA GLY A 48 -11.56 -11.00 7.03
C GLY A 48 -10.18 -11.44 7.54
N ILE A 49 -9.33 -10.49 7.92
CA ILE A 49 -8.00 -10.80 8.51
C ILE A 49 -8.18 -11.46 9.89
N LYS A 50 -9.01 -10.89 10.77
CA LYS A 50 -9.24 -11.44 12.11
C LYS A 50 -9.81 -12.85 12.04
N LEU A 51 -10.81 -13.07 11.18
CA LEU A 51 -11.42 -14.39 10.99
C LEU A 51 -10.39 -15.43 10.52
N ARG A 52 -9.56 -15.10 9.52
CA ARG A 52 -8.52 -16.02 9.05
C ARG A 52 -7.46 -16.30 10.11
N LYS A 53 -7.03 -15.28 10.87
CA LYS A 53 -6.12 -15.50 12.01
C LYS A 53 -6.73 -16.43 13.07
N LEU A 54 -8.01 -16.26 13.41
CA LEU A 54 -8.73 -17.16 14.34
C LEU A 54 -8.80 -18.61 13.82
N LEU A 55 -8.88 -18.79 12.52
CA LEU A 55 -8.87 -20.10 11.87
C LEU A 55 -7.44 -20.69 11.69
N GLY A 56 -6.41 -20.01 12.21
CA GLY A 56 -5.01 -20.47 12.14
C GLY A 56 -4.30 -20.22 10.82
N TYR A 57 -4.86 -19.38 9.93
CA TYR A 57 -4.20 -19.08 8.66
C TYR A 57 -3.10 -18.02 8.81
N SER A 58 -1.98 -18.28 8.12
CA SER A 58 -0.98 -17.24 7.82
C SER A 58 -1.46 -16.39 6.63
N ILE A 59 -1.35 -15.09 6.76
CA ILE A 59 -1.84 -14.15 5.74
C ILE A 59 -0.67 -13.40 5.15
N VAL A 60 -0.49 -13.53 3.84
CA VAL A 60 0.45 -12.71 3.06
C VAL A 60 -0.38 -11.72 2.24
N SER A 61 -0.08 -10.44 2.38
CA SER A 61 -0.75 -9.38 1.61
C SER A 61 0.27 -8.67 0.74
N ASP A 62 0.03 -8.66 -0.55
CA ASP A 62 0.66 -7.72 -1.47
C ASP A 62 -0.11 -6.41 -1.40
N ARG A 63 0.61 -5.30 -1.26
CA ARG A 63 0.02 -3.96 -1.13
C ARG A 63 -0.96 -3.86 0.04
N TYR A 64 -0.40 -3.87 1.23
CA TYR A 64 -1.18 -3.58 2.43
C TYR A 64 -1.71 -2.14 2.41
N LEU A 65 -2.55 -1.78 3.38
CA LEU A 65 -3.20 -0.47 3.45
C LEU A 65 -2.23 0.73 3.36
N TYR A 66 -0.95 0.53 3.65
CA TYR A 66 0.07 1.55 3.49
C TYR A 66 0.19 2.05 2.04
N ASP A 67 0.03 1.17 1.06
CA ASP A 67 0.00 1.51 -0.36
C ASP A 67 -1.21 2.40 -0.72
N LEU A 68 -2.37 2.10 -0.14
CA LEU A 68 -3.56 2.95 -0.27
C LEU A 68 -3.34 4.33 0.33
N LEU A 69 -2.63 4.42 1.46
CA LEU A 69 -2.30 5.69 2.11
C LEU A 69 -1.40 6.56 1.20
N VAL A 70 -0.41 5.95 0.56
CA VAL A 70 0.48 6.65 -0.37
C VAL A 70 -0.25 7.03 -1.66
N GLY A 71 -0.98 6.10 -2.28
CA GLY A 71 -1.61 6.32 -3.58
C GLY A 71 -2.78 7.30 -3.55
N PHE A 72 -3.59 7.26 -2.49
CA PHE A 72 -4.82 8.05 -2.42
C PHE A 72 -4.67 9.38 -1.72
N TRP A 73 -3.93 9.39 -0.64
CA TRP A 73 -3.96 10.54 0.24
C TRP A 73 -2.71 11.41 0.12
N GLY A 74 -1.57 10.86 -0.25
CA GLY A 74 -0.34 11.63 -0.40
C GLY A 74 -0.19 12.68 0.70
N ASP A 75 0.03 13.93 0.31
CA ASP A 75 0.20 15.06 1.24
C ASP A 75 -1.12 15.55 1.88
N ARG A 76 -2.27 14.97 1.52
CA ARG A 76 -3.61 15.47 1.91
C ARG A 76 -4.18 14.84 3.17
N VAL A 77 -3.64 13.72 3.61
CA VAL A 77 -4.14 13.06 4.82
C VAL A 77 -3.44 13.62 6.04
N SER A 78 -4.26 14.13 6.95
CA SER A 78 -3.74 14.54 8.24
C SER A 78 -3.22 13.33 9.04
N ILE A 79 -2.06 13.49 9.66
CA ILE A 79 -1.44 12.47 10.52
C ILE A 79 -2.42 11.82 11.53
N PRO A 80 -3.36 12.56 12.16
CA PRO A 80 -4.36 11.95 13.05
C PRO A 80 -5.26 10.92 12.38
N VAL A 81 -5.72 11.18 11.15
CA VAL A 81 -6.57 10.24 10.39
C VAL A 81 -5.78 8.98 10.04
N LEU A 82 -4.52 9.13 9.61
CA LEU A 82 -3.61 8.01 9.38
C LEU A 82 -3.46 7.15 10.63
N ARG A 83 -3.22 7.77 11.79
CA ARG A 83 -3.09 7.07 13.08
C ARG A 83 -4.36 6.32 13.45
N LEU A 84 -5.53 6.92 13.25
CA LEU A 84 -6.81 6.27 13.53
C LEU A 84 -7.00 5.02 12.67
N ILE A 85 -6.74 5.12 11.37
CA ILE A 85 -6.86 3.99 10.44
C ILE A 85 -5.91 2.87 10.84
N VAL A 86 -4.65 3.20 11.10
CA VAL A 86 -3.65 2.20 11.49
C VAL A 86 -3.94 1.60 12.86
N TRP A 87 -4.55 2.35 13.77
CA TRP A 87 -4.96 1.83 15.08
C TRP A 87 -6.06 0.76 14.97
N VAL A 88 -6.98 0.92 14.02
CA VAL A 88 -8.06 -0.06 13.75
C VAL A 88 -7.56 -1.31 13.05
N LEU A 89 -6.49 -1.19 12.26
CA LEU A 89 -5.96 -2.29 11.47
C LEU A 89 -5.18 -3.30 12.32
N PRO A 90 -5.33 -4.60 12.02
CA PRO A 90 -4.46 -5.62 12.57
C PRO A 90 -3.01 -5.31 12.17
N LYS A 91 -2.14 -5.17 13.16
CA LYS A 91 -0.70 -5.00 12.86
C LYS A 91 -0.17 -6.27 12.21
N PRO A 92 0.49 -6.16 11.06
CA PRO A 92 1.20 -7.30 10.48
C PRO A 92 2.41 -7.65 11.37
N ASP A 93 2.72 -8.93 11.47
CA ASP A 93 3.87 -9.42 12.24
C ASP A 93 5.19 -8.95 11.59
N VAL A 94 5.22 -8.90 10.25
CA VAL A 94 6.32 -8.33 9.46
C VAL A 94 5.75 -7.53 8.28
N SER A 95 6.37 -6.39 8.00
CA SER A 95 6.05 -5.58 6.81
C SER A 95 7.32 -5.11 6.13
N PHE A 96 7.33 -5.19 4.81
CA PHE A 96 8.46 -4.78 3.98
C PHE A 96 8.06 -3.65 3.03
N VAL A 97 8.99 -2.72 2.82
CA VAL A 97 8.99 -1.81 1.68
C VAL A 97 10.13 -2.22 0.77
N LEU A 98 9.78 -2.56 -0.47
CA LEU A 98 10.75 -2.91 -1.50
C LEU A 98 11.24 -1.63 -2.16
N ASP A 99 12.50 -1.26 -1.89
CA ASP A 99 13.12 -0.06 -2.43
C ASP A 99 13.86 -0.39 -3.74
N ALA A 100 13.42 0.23 -4.83
CA ALA A 100 14.03 0.11 -6.14
C ALA A 100 14.73 1.43 -6.54
N PRO A 101 15.84 1.37 -7.31
CA PRO A 101 16.45 2.56 -7.88
C PRO A 101 15.46 3.30 -8.79
N GLU A 102 15.52 4.64 -8.77
CA GLU A 102 14.65 5.51 -9.58
C GLU A 102 14.73 5.17 -11.08
N THR A 103 15.94 4.90 -11.57
CA THR A 103 16.18 4.53 -12.97
C THR A 103 15.45 3.26 -13.40
N ARG A 104 15.37 2.26 -12.51
CA ARG A 104 14.65 1.03 -12.77
C ARG A 104 13.14 1.27 -12.77
N ILE A 105 12.61 2.04 -11.79
CA ILE A 105 11.19 2.36 -11.73
C ILE A 105 10.75 3.12 -12.99
N LEU A 106 11.55 4.09 -13.45
CA LEU A 106 11.29 4.83 -14.68
C LEU A 106 11.31 3.94 -15.93
N GLY A 107 12.19 2.94 -15.97
CA GLY A 107 12.23 1.96 -17.05
C GLY A 107 11.00 1.06 -17.08
N ASP A 108 10.52 0.64 -15.92
CA ASP A 108 9.35 -0.24 -15.77
C ASP A 108 8.01 0.51 -15.92
N ARG A 109 8.00 1.83 -15.66
CA ARG A 109 6.81 2.70 -15.69
C ARG A 109 7.08 3.99 -16.46
N PRO A 110 7.23 3.91 -17.79
CA PRO A 110 7.57 5.07 -18.62
C PRO A 110 6.48 6.15 -18.66
N GLU A 111 5.26 5.83 -18.24
CA GLU A 111 4.14 6.77 -18.13
C GLU A 111 4.29 7.76 -16.97
N HIS A 112 5.18 7.50 -16.02
CA HIS A 112 5.42 8.37 -14.87
C HIS A 112 6.62 9.29 -15.08
N THR A 113 6.52 10.52 -14.57
CA THR A 113 7.64 11.46 -14.57
C THR A 113 8.59 11.18 -13.40
N ALA A 114 9.87 11.53 -13.55
CA ALA A 114 10.86 11.40 -12.48
C ALA A 114 10.45 12.19 -11.20
N SER A 115 9.81 13.36 -11.37
CA SER A 115 9.29 14.15 -10.25
C SER A 115 8.18 13.42 -9.48
N TYR A 116 7.29 12.73 -10.19
CA TYR A 116 6.23 11.94 -9.59
C TYR A 116 6.82 10.77 -8.77
N ILE A 117 7.76 10.02 -9.35
CA ILE A 117 8.40 8.89 -8.67
C ILE A 117 9.15 9.33 -7.42
N ARG A 118 9.87 10.46 -7.46
CA ARG A 118 10.54 11.01 -6.26
C ARG A 118 9.54 11.40 -5.17
N MET A 119 8.43 12.02 -5.54
CA MET A 119 7.37 12.35 -4.59
C MET A 119 6.77 11.09 -3.96
N GLU A 120 6.42 10.08 -4.78
CA GLU A 120 5.87 8.81 -4.33
C GLU A 120 6.88 8.10 -3.39
N LYS A 121 8.15 8.05 -3.76
CA LYS A 121 9.21 7.46 -2.93
C LYS A 121 9.32 8.16 -1.57
N LYS A 122 9.30 9.49 -1.53
CA LYS A 122 9.32 10.25 -0.28
C LYS A 122 8.12 9.93 0.61
N LEU A 123 6.94 9.71 0.02
CA LEU A 123 5.75 9.32 0.78
C LEU A 123 5.89 7.91 1.36
N TYR A 124 6.42 6.95 0.59
CA TYR A 124 6.74 5.61 1.10
C TYR A 124 7.79 5.64 2.20
N ASP A 125 8.81 6.49 2.08
CA ASP A 125 9.84 6.66 3.11
C ASP A 125 9.22 7.19 4.41
N ASN A 126 8.36 8.21 4.35
CA ASN A 126 7.64 8.74 5.51
C ASN A 126 6.75 7.68 6.17
N VAL A 127 6.03 6.89 5.38
CA VAL A 127 5.19 5.80 5.87
C VAL A 127 6.07 4.70 6.50
N ALA A 128 7.16 4.32 5.85
CA ALA A 128 8.09 3.31 6.36
C ALA A 128 8.69 3.71 7.71
N ASP A 129 9.10 4.97 7.86
CA ASP A 129 9.66 5.49 9.12
C ASP A 129 8.59 5.55 10.22
N HIS A 130 7.40 6.06 9.87
CA HIS A 130 6.31 6.20 10.84
C HIS A 130 5.82 4.85 11.38
N PHE A 131 5.72 3.84 10.52
CA PHE A 131 5.23 2.51 10.88
C PHE A 131 6.33 1.48 11.11
N ARG A 132 7.59 1.91 11.05
CA ARG A 132 8.78 1.06 11.26
C ARG A 132 8.79 -0.14 10.31
N LEU A 133 8.46 0.10 9.03
CA LEU A 133 8.49 -0.94 8.02
C LEU A 133 9.94 -1.28 7.67
N LYS A 134 10.22 -2.55 7.42
CA LYS A 134 11.56 -2.99 7.02
C LYS A 134 11.80 -2.66 5.56
N ARG A 135 12.88 -1.93 5.27
CA ARG A 135 13.29 -1.62 3.90
C ARG A 135 14.17 -2.72 3.35
N VAL A 136 13.82 -3.22 2.17
CA VAL A 136 14.61 -4.21 1.45
C VAL A 136 14.95 -3.65 0.08
N SER A 137 16.26 -3.48 -0.18
CA SER A 137 16.72 -3.01 -1.49
C SER A 137 16.53 -4.10 -2.54
N THR A 138 15.87 -3.74 -3.64
CA THR A 138 15.72 -4.62 -4.81
C THR A 138 16.82 -4.44 -5.86
N ASN A 139 17.85 -3.62 -5.55
CA ASN A 139 19.01 -3.43 -6.42
C ASN A 139 20.03 -4.57 -6.32
N GLN A 140 19.56 -5.78 -6.15
CA GLN A 140 20.36 -6.99 -6.03
C GLN A 140 19.64 -8.18 -6.67
N LYS A 141 20.31 -9.33 -6.76
CA LYS A 141 19.69 -10.53 -7.35
C LYS A 141 18.43 -10.92 -6.56
N PRO A 142 17.34 -11.32 -7.24
CA PRO A 142 16.08 -11.69 -6.59
C PRO A 142 16.22 -12.74 -5.46
N ALA A 143 17.15 -13.69 -5.64
CA ALA A 143 17.44 -14.70 -4.62
C ALA A 143 17.96 -14.07 -3.30
N LEU A 144 18.80 -13.04 -3.38
CA LEU A 144 19.30 -12.35 -2.19
C LEU A 144 18.20 -11.54 -1.50
N VAL A 145 17.35 -10.86 -2.28
CA VAL A 145 16.15 -10.17 -1.76
C VAL A 145 15.28 -11.15 -1.00
N TRP A 146 15.00 -12.29 -1.61
CA TRP A 146 14.20 -13.35 -1.01
C TRP A 146 14.80 -13.89 0.29
N ASN A 147 16.10 -14.19 0.30
CA ASN A 147 16.80 -14.68 1.49
C ASN A 147 16.73 -13.65 2.64
N THR A 148 16.92 -12.37 2.33
CA THR A 148 16.79 -11.29 3.33
C THR A 148 15.39 -11.28 3.93
N MET A 149 14.35 -11.33 3.08
CA MET A 149 12.95 -11.34 3.54
C MET A 149 12.65 -12.59 4.37
N GLN A 150 13.12 -13.77 3.94
CA GLN A 150 12.92 -15.02 4.70
C GLN A 150 13.57 -14.95 6.08
N THR A 151 14.80 -14.45 6.19
CA THR A 151 15.50 -14.31 7.46
C THR A 151 14.71 -13.44 8.43
N GLU A 152 14.20 -12.31 7.94
CA GLU A 152 13.40 -11.38 8.73
C GLU A 152 12.04 -11.98 9.16
N ILE A 153 11.38 -12.72 8.26
CA ILE A 153 10.12 -13.42 8.57
C ILE A 153 10.36 -14.48 9.65
N ARG A 154 11.40 -15.32 9.49
CA ARG A 154 11.75 -16.36 10.47
C ARG A 154 12.05 -15.74 11.83
N SER A 155 12.82 -14.66 11.87
CA SER A 155 13.14 -13.94 13.10
C SER A 155 11.87 -13.44 13.81
N ALA A 156 10.93 -12.85 13.06
CA ALA A 156 9.68 -12.32 13.62
C ALA A 156 8.71 -13.41 14.09
N MET A 157 8.74 -14.56 13.45
CA MET A 157 7.89 -15.72 13.81
C MET A 157 8.56 -16.66 14.82
N HIS A 158 9.75 -16.32 15.34
CA HIS A 158 10.56 -17.18 16.22
C HIS A 158 10.80 -18.59 15.67
N LEU A 159 10.84 -18.73 14.34
CA LEU A 159 11.11 -20.01 13.69
C LEU A 159 12.62 -20.29 13.70
N PRO A 160 13.03 -21.55 13.93
CA PRO A 160 14.45 -21.92 13.89
C PRO A 160 15.03 -21.64 12.49
N ALA A 161 16.33 -21.33 12.47
CA ALA A 161 17.05 -21.24 11.21
C ALA A 161 16.94 -22.61 10.51
N GLY A 162 16.36 -22.65 9.32
CA GLY A 162 16.26 -23.89 8.54
C GLY A 162 17.65 -24.29 8.07
N GLU A 163 17.94 -25.56 8.18
CA GLU A 163 19.08 -26.23 7.57
C GLU A 163 19.06 -26.13 6.05
#